data_bc621b1f2f3e21a2d66badd23449fe85
#
_entry.id   bc621b1f2f3e21a2d66badd23449fe85
#
_cell.length_a   1.000
_cell.length_b   1.000
_cell.length_c   1.000
_cell.angle_alpha   90.00
_cell.angle_beta   90.00
_cell.angle_gamma   90.00
#
_symmetry.space_group_name_H-M   'P 1'
#
loop_
_entity.id
_entity.type
_entity.pdbx_description
1 polymer ?
#
loop_
_entity_poly.entity_id
_entity_poly.type
_entity_poly.pdbx_seq_one_letter_code
_entity_poly.pdbx_strand_id
1 'polypeptide(L)'
;MRLGIMPVPPTSAARVPTRGEILLLGTLTAFGALTIDLYLPTLPVIARDFAVSPAAVQLTFTAFFIGMAIGQLFYGPLSDRLGRRPAILLGCCVYVVASLACALAPSVAWLVAGRFAQALGCCAGMVVARAVVRDRYDHRDSARIFSLLVLVLGVAPLVAPSVGGALAALVSWRAVFIALALFGAVVGTAVWFRLDESRSAATEAKARGESVVAAYLDLFKSRRLLGYILVSACNGATLFSYIAAAP
;
A
#
# COMPACT_ATOMS: atom_id res chain seq x y z
N MET A 1 38.36 -7.18 -32.99
CA MET A 1 36.95 -6.81 -32.82
C MET A 1 36.83 -6.10 -31.46
N ARG A 2 36.87 -4.76 -31.42
CA ARG A 2 36.80 -3.98 -30.20
C ARG A 2 35.34 -3.80 -29.82
N LEU A 3 34.90 -4.43 -28.74
CA LEU A 3 33.60 -4.17 -28.13
C LEU A 3 33.60 -2.69 -27.66
N GLY A 4 32.89 -1.85 -28.40
CA GLY A 4 32.64 -0.47 -28.01
C GLY A 4 31.79 -0.45 -26.74
N ILE A 5 32.43 -0.19 -25.62
CA ILE A 5 31.73 0.15 -24.37
C ILE A 5 31.05 1.48 -24.63
N MET A 6 29.76 1.48 -24.87
CA MET A 6 28.95 2.71 -24.88
C MET A 6 29.13 3.39 -23.52
N PRO A 7 29.45 4.70 -23.49
CA PRO A 7 29.49 5.43 -22.22
C PRO A 7 28.09 5.39 -21.58
N VAL A 8 28.02 4.84 -20.37
CA VAL A 8 26.83 4.92 -19.54
C VAL A 8 26.53 6.41 -19.34
N PRO A 9 25.34 6.91 -19.69
CA PRO A 9 25.01 8.31 -19.47
C PRO A 9 25.18 8.62 -17.98
N PRO A 10 25.65 9.84 -17.62
CA PRO A 10 25.88 10.20 -16.23
C PRO A 10 24.58 10.01 -15.46
N THR A 11 24.60 9.09 -14.50
CA THR A 11 23.56 8.92 -13.50
C THR A 11 23.31 10.28 -12.86
N SER A 12 22.07 10.76 -12.93
CA SER A 12 21.58 11.91 -12.18
C SER A 12 22.27 11.93 -10.80
N ALA A 13 22.86 13.08 -10.44
CA ALA A 13 23.63 13.25 -9.20
C ALA A 13 22.88 12.56 -8.05
N ALA A 14 23.52 11.58 -7.41
CA ALA A 14 22.94 10.78 -6.35
C ALA A 14 22.38 11.70 -5.26
N ARG A 15 21.06 11.84 -5.22
CA ARG A 15 20.36 12.70 -4.26
C ARG A 15 20.40 11.99 -2.90
N VAL A 16 21.04 12.59 -1.92
CA VAL A 16 21.02 12.05 -0.56
C VAL A 16 19.61 12.14 0.01
N PRO A 17 19.00 11.02 0.42
CA PRO A 17 17.65 11.04 0.95
C PRO A 17 17.56 11.86 2.23
N THR A 18 16.60 12.77 2.31
CA THR A 18 16.34 13.49 3.55
C THR A 18 15.58 12.58 4.53
N ARG A 19 15.79 12.79 5.84
CA ARG A 19 15.06 12.05 6.89
C ARG A 19 13.55 12.13 6.71
N GLY A 20 13.04 13.29 6.30
CA GLY A 20 11.61 13.51 6.05
C GLY A 20 11.09 12.70 4.86
N GLU A 21 11.87 12.54 3.80
CA GLU A 21 11.53 11.75 2.63
C GLU A 21 11.49 10.24 2.95
N ILE A 22 12.49 9.76 3.71
CA ILE A 22 12.51 8.36 4.18
C ILE A 22 11.30 8.07 5.06
N LEU A 23 10.98 8.98 6.00
CA LEU A 23 9.83 8.82 6.87
C LEU A 23 8.51 8.81 6.08
N LEU A 24 8.35 9.70 5.10
CA LEU A 24 7.17 9.74 4.24
C LEU A 24 7.02 8.46 3.42
N LEU A 25 8.08 7.99 2.77
CA LEU A 25 8.07 6.75 2.00
C LEU A 25 7.84 5.52 2.89
N GLY A 26 8.40 5.52 4.11
CA GLY A 26 8.14 4.50 5.12
C GLY A 26 6.69 4.46 5.55
N THR A 27 6.10 5.61 5.83
CA THR A 27 4.69 5.74 6.19
C THR A 27 3.77 5.26 5.07
N LEU A 28 4.07 5.63 3.80
CA LEU A 28 3.35 5.14 2.64
C LEU A 28 3.44 3.61 2.49
N THR A 29 4.60 3.03 2.78
CA THR A 29 4.78 1.56 2.72
C THR A 29 4.02 0.85 3.85
N ALA A 30 3.94 1.45 5.05
CA ALA A 30 3.23 0.91 6.19
C ALA A 30 1.70 1.12 6.15
N PHE A 31 1.18 1.82 5.15
CA PHE A 31 -0.24 2.18 5.03
C PHE A 31 -1.17 0.97 5.19
N GLY A 32 -0.84 -0.14 4.51
CA GLY A 32 -1.62 -1.38 4.57
C GLY A 32 -1.59 -2.04 5.94
N ALA A 33 -0.41 -2.19 6.52
CA ALA A 33 -0.26 -2.81 7.83
C ALA A 33 -1.00 -2.01 8.91
N LEU A 34 -0.81 -0.69 8.97
CA LEU A 34 -1.54 0.16 9.91
C LEU A 34 -3.06 0.05 9.77
N THR A 35 -3.55 -0.02 8.51
CA THR A 35 -4.99 -0.14 8.25
C THR A 35 -5.56 -1.49 8.70
N ILE A 36 -4.77 -2.55 8.61
CA ILE A 36 -5.14 -3.90 9.06
C ILE A 36 -5.09 -3.96 10.58
N ASP A 37 -3.97 -3.56 11.16
CA ASP A 37 -3.66 -3.78 12.56
C ASP A 37 -4.52 -2.92 13.50
N LEU A 38 -4.83 -1.66 13.12
CA LEU A 38 -5.78 -0.81 13.84
C LEU A 38 -7.21 -1.35 13.82
N TYR A 39 -7.59 -2.02 12.73
CA TYR A 39 -8.93 -2.55 12.56
C TYR A 39 -9.16 -3.88 13.27
N LEU A 40 -8.14 -4.74 13.36
CA LEU A 40 -8.26 -6.11 13.87
C LEU A 40 -8.96 -6.22 15.23
N PRO A 41 -8.63 -5.40 16.26
CA PRO A 41 -9.29 -5.47 17.55
C PRO A 41 -10.77 -5.05 17.54
N THR A 42 -11.23 -4.40 16.47
CA THR A 42 -12.61 -3.89 16.38
C THR A 42 -13.61 -4.96 15.93
N LEU A 43 -13.17 -6.06 15.35
CA LEU A 43 -14.02 -7.12 14.78
C LEU A 43 -15.10 -7.62 15.74
N PRO A 44 -14.81 -7.98 17.02
CA PRO A 44 -15.82 -8.46 17.94
C PRO A 44 -16.85 -7.38 18.31
N VAL A 45 -16.42 -6.12 18.34
CA VAL A 45 -17.31 -4.98 18.63
C VAL A 45 -18.28 -4.74 17.48
N ILE A 46 -17.78 -4.78 16.25
CA ILE A 46 -18.58 -4.64 15.02
C ILE A 46 -19.60 -5.77 14.90
N ALA A 47 -19.22 -7.03 15.19
CA ALA A 47 -20.12 -8.17 15.16
C ALA A 47 -21.29 -7.98 16.13
N ARG A 48 -21.04 -7.45 17.31
CA ARG A 48 -22.08 -7.13 18.32
C ARG A 48 -22.95 -5.95 17.89
N ASP A 49 -22.34 -4.87 17.37
CA ASP A 49 -23.05 -3.64 16.99
C ASP A 49 -24.05 -3.88 15.84
N PHE A 50 -23.65 -4.71 14.88
CA PHE A 50 -24.53 -5.08 13.77
C PHE A 50 -25.38 -6.35 14.03
N ALA A 51 -25.24 -7.00 15.19
CA ALA A 51 -25.91 -8.24 15.55
C ALA A 51 -25.74 -9.35 14.47
N VAL A 52 -24.50 -9.52 13.96
CA VAL A 52 -24.16 -10.50 12.92
C VAL A 52 -23.13 -11.51 13.42
N SER A 53 -22.99 -12.62 12.70
CA SER A 53 -21.96 -13.62 13.02
C SER A 53 -20.54 -13.07 12.83
N PRO A 54 -19.55 -13.55 13.60
CA PRO A 54 -18.13 -13.19 13.39
C PRO A 54 -17.67 -13.46 11.96
N ALA A 55 -18.16 -14.52 11.33
CA ALA A 55 -17.83 -14.85 9.94
C ALA A 55 -18.29 -13.76 8.96
N ALA A 56 -19.43 -13.12 9.19
CA ALA A 56 -19.93 -12.04 8.35
C ALA A 56 -19.01 -10.80 8.44
N VAL A 57 -18.46 -10.52 9.62
CA VAL A 57 -17.50 -9.40 9.79
C VAL A 57 -16.13 -9.76 9.17
N GLN A 58 -15.71 -11.01 9.22
CA GLN A 58 -14.48 -11.45 8.57
C GLN A 58 -14.49 -11.23 7.05
N LEU A 59 -15.65 -11.19 6.40
CA LEU A 59 -15.76 -10.83 4.98
C LEU A 59 -15.18 -9.43 4.68
N THR A 60 -15.20 -8.53 5.65
CA THR A 60 -14.56 -7.20 5.51
C THR A 60 -13.05 -7.29 5.34
N PHE A 61 -12.42 -8.27 6.00
CA PHE A 61 -11.01 -8.60 5.82
C PHE A 61 -10.74 -9.21 4.45
N THR A 62 -11.54 -10.19 4.06
CA THR A 62 -11.44 -10.82 2.74
C THR A 62 -11.57 -9.78 1.62
N ALA A 63 -12.57 -8.90 1.72
CA ALA A 63 -12.77 -7.82 0.76
C ALA A 63 -11.56 -6.86 0.70
N PHE A 64 -10.97 -6.54 1.85
CA PHE A 64 -9.78 -5.71 1.92
C PHE A 64 -8.58 -6.37 1.22
N PHE A 65 -8.32 -7.65 1.45
CA PHE A 65 -7.23 -8.37 0.78
C PHE A 65 -7.46 -8.53 -0.72
N ILE A 66 -8.69 -8.78 -1.16
CA ILE A 66 -9.04 -8.80 -2.59
C ILE A 66 -8.80 -7.43 -3.21
N GLY A 67 -9.25 -6.35 -2.55
CA GLY A 67 -8.99 -4.98 -2.98
C GLY A 67 -7.50 -4.66 -3.06
N MET A 68 -6.71 -5.13 -2.07
CA MET A 68 -5.24 -5.00 -2.09
C MET A 68 -4.61 -5.73 -3.28
N ALA A 69 -5.02 -6.97 -3.54
CA ALA A 69 -4.48 -7.75 -4.66
C ALA A 69 -4.75 -7.06 -6.00
N ILE A 70 -5.98 -6.61 -6.22
CA ILE A 70 -6.37 -5.87 -7.43
C ILE A 70 -5.64 -4.54 -7.52
N GLY A 71 -5.61 -3.78 -6.43
CA GLY A 71 -4.94 -2.48 -6.39
C GLY A 71 -3.45 -2.56 -6.70
N GLN A 72 -2.75 -3.58 -6.21
CA GLN A 72 -1.31 -3.78 -6.49
C GLN A 72 -1.05 -3.98 -7.99
N LEU A 73 -1.93 -4.70 -8.68
CA LEU A 73 -1.80 -4.89 -10.13
C LEU A 73 -2.09 -3.60 -10.90
N PHE A 74 -2.99 -2.77 -10.39
CA PHE A 74 -3.44 -1.57 -11.08
C PHE A 74 -2.50 -0.37 -10.90
N TYR A 75 -1.99 -0.13 -9.68
CA TYR A 75 -1.21 1.08 -9.39
C TYR A 75 0.20 1.09 -9.99
N GLY A 76 0.79 -0.05 -10.33
CA GLY A 76 2.04 -0.10 -11.07
C GLY A 76 1.93 0.65 -12.41
N PRO A 77 1.18 0.09 -13.36
CA PRO A 77 0.97 0.74 -14.66
C PRO A 77 0.34 2.12 -14.59
N LEU A 78 -0.57 2.36 -13.63
CA LEU A 78 -1.20 3.66 -13.46
C LEU A 78 -0.16 4.74 -13.11
N SER A 79 0.75 4.43 -12.19
CA SER A 79 1.80 5.37 -11.78
C SER A 79 2.88 5.58 -12.86
N ASP A 80 3.08 4.60 -13.74
CA ASP A 80 3.95 4.75 -14.91
C ASP A 80 3.34 5.68 -15.96
N ARG A 81 2.01 5.74 -16.06
CA ARG A 81 1.28 6.59 -17.01
C ARG A 81 0.97 7.97 -16.47
N LEU A 82 0.42 8.08 -15.28
CA LEU A 82 0.01 9.36 -14.68
C LEU A 82 1.15 10.10 -14.00
N GLY A 83 2.17 9.39 -13.55
CA GLY A 83 3.21 9.89 -12.67
C GLY A 83 3.10 9.35 -11.25
N ARG A 84 4.21 9.37 -10.51
CA ARG A 84 4.28 8.80 -9.15
C ARG A 84 3.43 9.60 -8.16
N ARG A 85 3.63 10.91 -8.16
CA ARG A 85 2.95 11.82 -7.24
C ARG A 85 1.43 11.83 -7.44
N PRO A 86 0.88 12.02 -8.67
CA PRO A 86 -0.57 11.98 -8.91
C PRO A 86 -1.21 10.65 -8.53
N ALA A 87 -0.53 9.52 -8.81
CA ALA A 87 -1.04 8.20 -8.46
C ALA A 87 -1.17 8.00 -6.94
N ILE A 88 -0.19 8.45 -6.14
CA ILE A 88 -0.27 8.41 -4.68
C ILE A 88 -1.40 9.31 -4.17
N LEU A 89 -1.51 10.53 -4.68
CA LEU A 89 -2.56 11.47 -4.26
C LEU A 89 -3.96 10.93 -4.57
N LEU A 90 -4.15 10.33 -5.75
CA LEU A 90 -5.41 9.65 -6.09
C LEU A 90 -5.72 8.54 -5.08
N GLY A 91 -4.73 7.70 -4.77
CA GLY A 91 -4.89 6.65 -3.77
C GLY A 91 -5.22 7.17 -2.39
N CYS A 92 -4.56 8.24 -1.93
CA CYS A 92 -4.88 8.89 -0.65
C CYS A 92 -6.32 9.44 -0.64
N CYS A 93 -6.77 10.08 -1.73
CA CYS A 93 -8.15 10.53 -1.85
C CYS A 93 -9.15 9.38 -1.74
N VAL A 94 -8.96 8.31 -2.51
CA VAL A 94 -9.81 7.12 -2.46
C VAL A 94 -9.82 6.52 -1.06
N TYR A 95 -8.63 6.43 -0.42
CA TYR A 95 -8.49 5.90 0.92
C TYR A 95 -9.26 6.72 1.98
N VAL A 96 -9.14 8.05 1.93
CA VAL A 96 -9.82 8.96 2.87
C VAL A 96 -11.35 8.84 2.71
N VAL A 97 -11.83 8.93 1.47
CA VAL A 97 -13.27 8.83 1.19
C VAL A 97 -13.82 7.45 1.63
N ALA A 98 -13.11 6.37 1.30
CA ALA A 98 -13.52 5.02 1.69
C ALA A 98 -13.46 4.82 3.21
N SER A 99 -12.47 5.39 3.90
CA SER A 99 -12.39 5.34 5.36
C SER A 99 -13.56 6.06 6.02
N LEU A 100 -13.93 7.24 5.53
CA LEU A 100 -15.12 7.96 6.00
C LEU A 100 -16.41 7.18 5.69
N ALA A 101 -16.52 6.56 4.52
CA ALA A 101 -17.65 5.70 4.18
C ALA A 101 -17.75 4.49 5.11
N CYS A 102 -16.62 3.90 5.53
CA CYS A 102 -16.56 2.83 6.53
C CYS A 102 -17.01 3.34 7.91
N ALA A 103 -16.58 4.54 8.32
CA ALA A 103 -17.01 5.13 9.60
C ALA A 103 -18.52 5.36 9.66
N LEU A 104 -19.14 5.68 8.53
CA LEU A 104 -20.59 5.93 8.39
C LEU A 104 -21.38 4.69 7.99
N ALA A 105 -20.78 3.49 8.00
CA ALA A 105 -21.41 2.27 7.54
C ALA A 105 -22.71 1.95 8.32
N PRO A 106 -23.85 1.81 7.63
CA PRO A 106 -25.13 1.43 8.25
C PRO A 106 -25.29 -0.08 8.35
N SER A 107 -24.46 -0.87 7.66
CA SER A 107 -24.55 -2.34 7.62
C SER A 107 -23.18 -2.96 7.33
N VAL A 108 -23.04 -4.26 7.63
CA VAL A 108 -21.83 -5.03 7.32
C VAL A 108 -21.56 -5.09 5.81
N ALA A 109 -22.59 -5.21 4.97
CA ALA A 109 -22.43 -5.22 3.52
C ALA A 109 -21.82 -3.90 3.00
N TRP A 110 -22.27 -2.77 3.55
CA TRP A 110 -21.66 -1.47 3.26
C TRP A 110 -20.20 -1.40 3.71
N LEU A 111 -19.93 -1.91 4.91
CA LEU A 111 -18.57 -1.96 5.45
C LEU A 111 -17.65 -2.83 4.58
N VAL A 112 -18.14 -3.99 4.08
CA VAL A 112 -17.40 -4.85 3.14
C VAL A 112 -17.02 -4.09 1.87
N ALA A 113 -17.97 -3.37 1.25
CA ALA A 113 -17.71 -2.56 0.06
C ALA A 113 -16.74 -1.40 0.36
N GLY A 114 -16.92 -0.72 1.49
CA GLY A 114 -16.03 0.35 1.94
C GLY A 114 -14.59 -0.14 2.17
N ARG A 115 -14.43 -1.32 2.79
CA ARG A 115 -13.11 -1.94 3.02
C ARG A 115 -12.42 -2.33 1.73
N PHE A 116 -13.15 -2.83 0.74
CA PHE A 116 -12.61 -3.08 -0.60
C PHE A 116 -12.09 -1.78 -1.24
N ALA A 117 -12.88 -0.72 -1.25
CA ALA A 117 -12.49 0.58 -1.80
C ALA A 117 -11.29 1.19 -1.02
N GLN A 118 -11.29 1.07 0.31
CA GLN A 118 -10.20 1.53 1.16
C GLN A 118 -8.87 0.83 0.82
N ALA A 119 -8.92 -0.49 0.56
CA ALA A 119 -7.77 -1.27 0.15
C ALA A 119 -7.20 -0.84 -1.21
N LEU A 120 -8.08 -0.54 -2.18
CA LEU A 120 -7.65 0.03 -3.45
C LEU A 120 -6.86 1.31 -3.23
N GLY A 121 -7.36 2.26 -2.42
CA GLY A 121 -6.65 3.51 -2.13
C GLY A 121 -5.31 3.29 -1.42
N CYS A 122 -5.27 2.37 -0.46
CA CYS A 122 -4.09 2.02 0.31
C CYS A 122 -2.91 1.51 -0.57
N CYS A 123 -3.20 0.75 -1.63
CA CYS A 123 -2.20 0.17 -2.51
C CYS A 123 -1.31 1.18 -3.21
N ALA A 124 -1.83 2.38 -3.51
CA ALA A 124 -1.06 3.44 -4.17
C ALA A 124 0.23 3.76 -3.40
N GLY A 125 0.11 3.98 -2.08
CA GLY A 125 1.25 4.25 -1.22
C GLY A 125 2.27 3.12 -1.24
N MET A 126 1.80 1.88 -1.03
CA MET A 126 2.66 0.71 -0.93
C MET A 126 3.43 0.39 -2.22
N VAL A 127 2.77 0.48 -3.38
CA VAL A 127 3.35 0.16 -4.68
C VAL A 127 4.24 1.28 -5.18
N VAL A 128 3.72 2.52 -5.14
CA VAL A 128 4.39 3.65 -5.76
C VAL A 128 5.56 4.17 -4.93
N ALA A 129 5.52 4.05 -3.58
CA ALA A 129 6.67 4.38 -2.75
C ALA A 129 7.93 3.60 -3.15
N ARG A 130 7.79 2.30 -3.43
CA ARG A 130 8.90 1.45 -3.91
C ARG A 130 9.40 1.88 -5.29
N ALA A 131 8.49 2.33 -6.17
CA ALA A 131 8.87 2.85 -7.48
C ALA A 131 9.65 4.17 -7.34
N VAL A 132 9.19 5.10 -6.47
CA VAL A 132 9.90 6.35 -6.16
C VAL A 132 11.32 6.10 -5.67
N VAL A 133 11.52 5.11 -4.77
CA VAL A 133 12.85 4.74 -4.29
C VAL A 133 13.74 4.31 -5.46
N ARG A 134 13.24 3.44 -6.34
CA ARG A 134 14.00 2.96 -7.51
C ARG A 134 14.26 4.03 -8.55
N ASP A 135 13.37 5.02 -8.68
CA ASP A 135 13.50 6.10 -9.66
C ASP A 135 14.52 7.17 -9.20
N ARG A 136 14.73 7.33 -7.87
CA ARG A 136 15.53 8.43 -7.30
C ARG A 136 16.90 8.04 -6.79
N TYR A 137 17.07 6.77 -6.41
CA TYR A 137 18.26 6.30 -5.71
C TYR A 137 18.94 5.17 -6.46
N ASP A 138 20.28 5.09 -6.34
CA ASP A 138 21.05 3.98 -6.88
C ASP A 138 20.78 2.67 -6.14
N HIS A 139 21.36 1.56 -6.61
CA HIS A 139 21.15 0.23 -6.02
C HIS A 139 21.57 0.15 -4.53
N ARG A 140 22.65 0.83 -4.15
CA ARG A 140 23.18 0.77 -2.78
C ARG A 140 22.30 1.56 -1.81
N ASP A 141 21.94 2.78 -2.17
CA ASP A 141 21.09 3.64 -1.37
C ASP A 141 19.65 3.10 -1.32
N SER A 142 19.14 2.57 -2.43
CA SER A 142 17.84 1.88 -2.46
C SER A 142 17.78 0.73 -1.47
N ALA A 143 18.81 -0.12 -1.38
CA ALA A 143 18.85 -1.23 -0.42
C ALA A 143 18.78 -0.72 1.03
N ARG A 144 19.51 0.35 1.36
CA ARG A 144 19.48 0.99 2.68
C ARG A 144 18.10 1.57 3.00
N ILE A 145 17.49 2.27 2.05
CA ILE A 145 16.15 2.84 2.21
C ILE A 145 15.14 1.72 2.41
N PHE A 146 15.15 0.66 1.59
CA PHE A 146 14.25 -0.47 1.77
C PHE A 146 14.37 -1.12 3.15
N SER A 147 15.58 -1.25 3.70
CA SER A 147 15.77 -1.74 5.07
C SER A 147 15.08 -0.84 6.11
N LEU A 148 15.15 0.48 5.93
CA LEU A 148 14.44 1.43 6.81
C LEU A 148 12.91 1.35 6.62
N LEU A 149 12.42 1.17 5.39
CA LEU A 149 10.99 0.97 5.13
C LEU A 149 10.46 -0.30 5.82
N VAL A 150 11.25 -1.38 5.78
CA VAL A 150 10.91 -2.64 6.47
C VAL A 150 10.92 -2.46 8.00
N LEU A 151 11.84 -1.66 8.54
CA LEU A 151 11.85 -1.33 9.96
C LEU A 151 10.57 -0.61 10.39
N VAL A 152 10.13 0.41 9.62
CA VAL A 152 8.87 1.12 9.87
C VAL A 152 7.67 0.15 9.79
N LEU A 153 7.68 -0.74 8.80
CA LEU A 153 6.65 -1.77 8.65
C LEU A 153 6.61 -2.74 9.84
N GLY A 154 7.77 -3.07 10.43
CA GLY A 154 7.85 -3.96 11.59
C GLY A 154 7.39 -3.33 12.91
N VAL A 155 7.48 -2.01 13.05
CA VAL A 155 7.03 -1.29 14.26
C VAL A 155 5.51 -1.10 14.26
N ALA A 156 4.89 -0.92 13.12
CA ALA A 156 3.46 -0.67 12.99
C ALA A 156 2.58 -1.73 13.70
N PRO A 157 2.80 -3.06 13.52
CA PRO A 157 2.01 -4.09 14.18
C PRO A 157 2.15 -4.14 15.71
N LEU A 158 3.20 -3.57 16.27
CA LEU A 158 3.40 -3.53 17.72
C LEU A 158 2.50 -2.51 18.41
N VAL A 159 2.25 -1.38 17.75
CA VAL A 159 1.53 -0.25 18.34
C VAL A 159 0.08 -0.18 17.87
N ALA A 160 -0.16 -0.48 16.59
CA ALA A 160 -1.46 -0.27 15.97
C ALA A 160 -2.60 -1.07 16.62
N PRO A 161 -2.47 -2.35 16.99
CA PRO A 161 -3.56 -3.08 17.65
C PRO A 161 -3.95 -2.48 19.00
N SER A 162 -2.97 -2.03 19.79
CA SER A 162 -3.23 -1.40 21.10
C SER A 162 -3.99 -0.09 20.94
N VAL A 163 -3.59 0.74 19.97
CA VAL A 163 -4.28 2.00 19.64
C VAL A 163 -5.69 1.72 19.09
N GLY A 164 -5.84 0.77 18.18
CA GLY A 164 -7.13 0.39 17.62
C GLY A 164 -8.09 -0.16 18.68
N GLY A 165 -7.60 -1.02 19.57
CA GLY A 165 -8.37 -1.56 20.69
C GLY A 165 -8.80 -0.47 21.67
N ALA A 166 -7.90 0.45 22.03
CA ALA A 166 -8.22 1.58 22.90
C ALA A 166 -9.27 2.52 22.27
N LEU A 167 -9.14 2.87 20.99
CA LEU A 167 -10.14 3.68 20.27
C LEU A 167 -11.50 2.98 20.22
N ALA A 168 -11.54 1.68 19.96
CA ALA A 168 -12.77 0.91 19.92
C ALA A 168 -13.45 0.82 21.29
N ALA A 169 -12.66 0.66 22.36
CA ALA A 169 -13.18 0.53 23.74
C ALA A 169 -13.62 1.86 24.34
N LEU A 170 -12.85 2.93 24.13
CA LEU A 170 -13.07 4.23 24.78
C LEU A 170 -14.05 5.14 24.02
N VAL A 171 -14.12 4.98 22.69
CA VAL A 171 -14.95 5.84 21.84
C VAL A 171 -15.94 5.01 21.04
N SER A 172 -15.48 4.36 19.98
CA SER A 172 -16.25 3.41 19.17
C SER A 172 -15.36 2.79 18.08
N TRP A 173 -15.78 1.68 17.48
CA TRP A 173 -15.08 1.12 16.32
C TRP A 173 -15.07 2.08 15.11
N ARG A 174 -16.06 2.97 15.00
CA ARG A 174 -16.12 4.01 13.95
C ARG A 174 -15.00 5.02 14.08
N ALA A 175 -14.53 5.30 15.28
CA ALA A 175 -13.41 6.21 15.53
C ALA A 175 -12.10 5.72 14.92
N VAL A 176 -11.92 4.40 14.79
CA VAL A 176 -10.76 3.81 14.11
C VAL A 176 -10.73 4.23 12.63
N PHE A 177 -11.88 4.19 11.95
CA PHE A 177 -11.95 4.62 10.55
C PHE A 177 -11.78 6.13 10.38
N ILE A 178 -12.25 6.93 11.33
CA ILE A 178 -11.98 8.38 11.35
C ILE A 178 -10.49 8.64 11.54
N ALA A 179 -9.83 7.93 12.45
CA ALA A 179 -8.39 8.04 12.64
C ALA A 179 -7.61 7.64 11.38
N LEU A 180 -8.03 6.58 10.68
CA LEU A 180 -7.46 6.17 9.40
C LEU A 180 -7.69 7.21 8.30
N ALA A 181 -8.87 7.85 8.25
CA ALA A 181 -9.14 8.93 7.31
C ALA A 181 -8.23 10.15 7.57
N LEU A 182 -8.08 10.54 8.83
CA LEU A 182 -7.16 11.62 9.23
C LEU A 182 -5.72 11.28 8.88
N PHE A 183 -5.28 10.06 9.16
CA PHE A 183 -3.97 9.57 8.78
C PHE A 183 -3.75 9.68 7.27
N GLY A 184 -4.70 9.18 6.45
CA GLY A 184 -4.65 9.28 5.01
C GLY A 184 -4.59 10.73 4.49
N ALA A 185 -5.35 11.64 5.12
CA ALA A 185 -5.35 13.05 4.78
C ALA A 185 -4.01 13.72 5.12
N VAL A 186 -3.43 13.44 6.29
CA VAL A 186 -2.10 13.95 6.70
C VAL A 186 -1.02 13.45 5.74
N VAL A 187 -1.02 12.16 5.40
CA VAL A 187 -0.05 11.58 4.46
C VAL A 187 -0.24 12.17 3.07
N GLY A 188 -1.47 12.28 2.57
CA GLY A 188 -1.76 12.90 1.28
C GLY A 188 -1.28 14.35 1.22
N THR A 189 -1.50 15.12 2.28
CA THR A 189 -1.01 16.50 2.41
C THR A 189 0.52 16.54 2.43
N ALA A 190 1.17 15.63 3.15
CA ALA A 190 2.62 15.55 3.16
C ALA A 190 3.19 15.18 1.77
N VAL A 191 2.54 14.28 1.04
CA VAL A 191 2.88 13.95 -0.35
C VAL A 191 2.73 15.18 -1.24
N TRP A 192 1.63 15.94 -1.08
CA TRP A 192 1.39 17.14 -1.88
C TRP A 192 2.51 18.18 -1.73
N PHE A 193 3.00 18.40 -0.52
CA PHE A 193 3.99 19.46 -0.26
C PHE A 193 5.45 18.99 -0.33
N ARG A 194 5.73 17.70 -0.16
CA ARG A 194 7.11 17.22 0.00
C ARG A 194 7.59 16.23 -1.04
N LEU A 195 6.67 15.63 -1.82
CA LEU A 195 7.04 14.65 -2.83
C LEU A 195 6.99 15.29 -4.22
N ASP A 196 8.16 15.50 -4.81
CA ASP A 196 8.26 15.89 -6.22
C ASP A 196 7.99 14.69 -7.13
N GLU A 197 7.59 14.96 -8.38
CA GLU A 197 7.46 13.90 -9.39
C GLU A 197 8.82 13.26 -9.67
N SER A 198 8.86 11.92 -9.65
CA SER A 198 10.10 11.15 -9.85
C SER A 198 10.10 10.31 -11.12
N ARG A 199 9.00 10.25 -11.84
CA ARG A 199 8.88 9.48 -13.07
C ARG A 199 9.84 10.03 -14.13
N SER A 200 10.67 9.14 -14.71
CA SER A 200 11.55 9.51 -15.81
C SER A 200 10.81 9.61 -17.15
N ALA A 201 11.32 10.43 -18.06
CA ALA A 201 10.78 10.52 -19.42
C ALA A 201 10.85 9.17 -20.17
N ALA A 202 11.87 8.35 -19.89
CA ALA A 202 12.01 7.02 -20.44
C ALA A 202 10.89 6.08 -19.96
N THR A 203 10.54 6.12 -18.67
CA THR A 203 9.41 5.35 -18.12
C THR A 203 8.10 5.77 -18.76
N GLU A 204 7.90 7.08 -18.93
CA GLU A 204 6.70 7.61 -19.60
C GLU A 204 6.56 7.15 -21.04
N ALA A 205 7.64 7.25 -21.84
CA ALA A 205 7.65 6.82 -23.22
C ALA A 205 7.34 5.33 -23.35
N LYS A 206 7.93 4.50 -22.47
CA LYS A 206 7.68 3.06 -22.42
C LYS A 206 6.23 2.75 -22.07
N ALA A 207 5.67 3.41 -21.05
CA ALA A 207 4.30 3.19 -20.61
C ALA A 207 3.24 3.61 -21.64
N ARG A 208 3.56 4.54 -22.55
CA ARG A 208 2.68 4.92 -23.68
C ARG A 208 2.71 3.91 -24.81
N GLY A 209 3.85 3.25 -25.05
CA GLY A 209 4.03 2.32 -26.16
C GLY A 209 3.63 0.88 -25.88
N GLU A 210 3.57 0.47 -24.61
CA GLU A 210 3.31 -0.91 -24.23
C GLU A 210 1.88 -1.13 -23.72
N SER A 211 1.26 -2.23 -24.19
CA SER A 211 0.00 -2.71 -23.61
C SER A 211 0.27 -3.33 -22.24
N VAL A 212 -0.41 -2.84 -21.22
CA VAL A 212 -0.32 -3.37 -19.84
C VAL A 212 -0.64 -4.87 -19.80
N VAL A 213 -1.67 -5.28 -20.55
CA VAL A 213 -2.09 -6.69 -20.62
C VAL A 213 -1.00 -7.55 -21.25
N ALA A 214 -0.37 -7.08 -22.34
CA ALA A 214 0.71 -7.80 -23.00
C ALA A 214 1.93 -7.94 -22.05
N ALA A 215 2.29 -6.88 -21.33
CA ALA A 215 3.37 -6.91 -20.37
C ALA A 215 3.11 -7.94 -19.24
N TYR A 216 1.89 -8.02 -18.70
CA TYR A 216 1.53 -9.02 -17.71
C TYR A 216 1.55 -10.44 -18.29
N LEU A 217 1.03 -10.65 -19.50
CA LEU A 217 1.07 -11.97 -20.16
C LEU A 217 2.51 -12.45 -20.38
N ASP A 218 3.42 -11.57 -20.77
CA ASP A 218 4.83 -11.91 -20.92
C ASP A 218 5.52 -12.24 -19.58
N LEU A 219 5.14 -11.57 -18.49
CA LEU A 219 5.61 -11.92 -17.16
C LEU A 219 5.19 -13.34 -16.76
N PHE A 220 3.96 -13.76 -17.06
CA PHE A 220 3.47 -15.10 -16.76
C PHE A 220 4.16 -16.22 -17.59
N LYS A 221 4.82 -15.90 -18.69
CA LYS A 221 5.63 -16.86 -19.46
C LYS A 221 6.96 -17.19 -18.77
N SER A 222 7.43 -16.35 -17.84
CA SER A 222 8.70 -16.54 -17.15
C SER A 222 8.56 -17.52 -15.98
N ARG A 223 9.07 -18.76 -16.16
CA ARG A 223 9.06 -19.78 -15.09
C ARG A 223 9.78 -19.34 -13.81
N ARG A 224 10.86 -18.54 -13.93
CA ARG A 224 11.56 -17.97 -12.78
C ARG A 224 10.67 -17.03 -11.98
N LEU A 225 9.97 -16.14 -12.67
CA LEU A 225 9.09 -15.17 -12.02
C LEU A 225 7.92 -15.89 -11.34
N LEU A 226 7.32 -16.88 -12.00
CA LEU A 226 6.27 -17.71 -11.40
C LEU A 226 6.75 -18.40 -10.13
N GLY A 227 7.98 -18.91 -10.09
CA GLY A 227 8.59 -19.48 -8.89
C GLY A 227 8.68 -18.46 -7.74
N TYR A 228 9.17 -17.25 -7.99
CA TYR A 228 9.23 -16.20 -6.97
C TYR A 228 7.84 -15.75 -6.51
N ILE A 229 6.87 -15.65 -7.41
CA ILE A 229 5.48 -15.32 -7.07
C ILE A 229 4.90 -16.41 -6.16
N LEU A 230 5.10 -17.69 -6.50
CA LEU A 230 4.58 -18.80 -5.71
C LEU A 230 5.17 -18.84 -4.29
N VAL A 231 6.48 -18.70 -4.16
CA VAL A 231 7.17 -18.66 -2.86
C VAL A 231 6.65 -17.47 -2.02
N SER A 232 6.53 -16.30 -2.63
CA SER A 232 6.01 -15.11 -1.95
C SER A 232 4.54 -15.27 -1.54
N ALA A 233 3.72 -15.89 -2.40
CA ALA A 233 2.32 -16.17 -2.11
C ALA A 233 2.17 -17.17 -0.94
N CYS A 234 2.96 -18.25 -0.92
CA CYS A 234 2.95 -19.22 0.18
C CYS A 234 3.37 -18.58 1.51
N ASN A 235 4.45 -17.78 1.49
CA ASN A 235 4.90 -17.05 2.69
C ASN A 235 3.83 -16.07 3.20
N GLY A 236 3.23 -15.29 2.29
CA GLY A 236 2.14 -14.38 2.63
C GLY A 236 0.91 -15.12 3.18
N ALA A 237 0.49 -16.21 2.52
CA ALA A 237 -0.63 -17.02 2.97
C ALA A 237 -0.42 -17.58 4.39
N THR A 238 0.77 -18.06 4.69
CA THR A 238 1.11 -18.56 6.03
C THR A 238 1.01 -17.46 7.09
N LEU A 239 1.61 -16.28 6.82
CA LEU A 239 1.61 -15.16 7.74
C LEU A 239 0.18 -14.65 8.01
N PHE A 240 -0.60 -14.41 6.96
CA PHE A 240 -1.95 -13.87 7.10
C PHE A 240 -2.95 -14.89 7.65
N SER A 241 -2.77 -16.19 7.38
CA SER A 241 -3.58 -17.23 8.01
C SER A 241 -3.32 -17.28 9.53
N TYR A 242 -2.07 -17.13 9.95
CA TYR A 242 -1.74 -17.04 11.37
C TYR A 242 -2.38 -15.81 12.04
N ILE A 243 -2.28 -14.63 11.41
CA ILE A 243 -2.88 -13.39 11.93
C ILE A 243 -4.41 -13.50 12.00
N ALA A 244 -5.04 -14.12 11.01
CA ALA A 244 -6.50 -14.27 10.97
C ALA A 244 -7.02 -15.33 11.97
N ALA A 245 -6.19 -16.32 12.31
CA ALA A 245 -6.54 -17.40 13.25
C ALA A 245 -6.09 -17.13 14.69
N ALA A 246 -5.24 -16.11 14.92
CA ALA A 246 -4.80 -15.74 16.26
C ALA A 246 -6.01 -15.21 17.07
N PRO A 247 -6.22 -15.74 18.30
CA PRO A 247 -7.36 -15.36 19.15
C PRO A 247 -7.23 -13.93 19.68
#